data_c3bcde6054286f6ff849bd5639b40e2a
#
_entry.id   c3bcde6054286f6ff849bd5639b40e2a
#
_cell.length_a   1.000
_cell.length_b   1.000
_cell.length_c   1.000
_cell.angle_alpha   90.00
_cell.angle_beta   90.00
_cell.angle_gamma   90.00
#
_symmetry.space_group_name_H-M   'P 1'
#
loop_
_entity.id
_entity.type
_entity.pdbx_description
1 polymer ?
#
loop_
_entity_poly.entity_id
_entity_poly.type
_entity_poly.pdbx_seq_one_letter_code
_entity_poly.pdbx_strand_id
1 'polypeptide(L)'
;MIIIEDNADLFDTKEKQILEKKCLSFTFTDAPFKINNTTNYYVRELIYNSDIEFQTIISKVNNCVKKLSKSIDIESASVWINKVTKKTNKDDGFHKDISDLTFLMYLNEEFTGGEYEYVEPKTENKQIVKPKKYLSVITNKDIPHRVKPVLDGERYSLVFFYNFVKKNKKTLL
;
A
#
# COMPACT_ATOMS: atom_id res chain seq x y z
N MET A 1 8.19 -7.68 10.05
CA MET A 1 8.56 -6.25 10.26
C MET A 1 7.35 -5.40 9.91
N ILE A 2 7.03 -4.45 10.75
CA ILE A 2 6.07 -3.38 10.45
C ILE A 2 6.69 -2.04 10.81
N ILE A 3 6.48 -1.03 9.98
CA ILE A 3 6.94 0.35 10.17
C ILE A 3 5.77 1.27 9.83
N ILE A 4 5.55 2.28 10.68
CA ILE A 4 4.50 3.28 10.50
C ILE A 4 5.21 4.64 10.54
N GLU A 5 5.10 5.41 9.46
CA GLU A 5 5.80 6.68 9.30
C GLU A 5 4.88 7.76 8.75
N ASP A 6 5.00 8.96 9.31
CA ASP A 6 4.43 10.17 8.70
C ASP A 6 5.36 10.63 7.58
N ASN A 7 4.89 10.57 6.36
CA ASN A 7 5.64 10.90 5.15
C ASN A 7 5.11 12.19 4.48
N ALA A 8 4.56 13.12 5.26
CA ALA A 8 4.02 14.38 4.74
C ALA A 8 5.05 15.16 3.93
N ASP A 9 6.34 15.05 4.26
CA ASP A 9 7.44 15.74 3.59
C ASP A 9 8.13 14.91 2.49
N LEU A 10 7.68 13.68 2.24
CA LEU A 10 8.25 12.82 1.20
C LEU A 10 8.07 13.41 -0.20
N PHE A 11 6.91 14.02 -0.42
CA PHE A 11 6.53 14.60 -1.71
C PHE A 11 6.49 16.13 -1.63
N ASP A 12 6.99 16.77 -2.68
CA ASP A 12 6.84 18.21 -2.85
C ASP A 12 5.41 18.60 -3.28
N THR A 13 5.15 19.89 -3.37
CA THR A 13 3.82 20.41 -3.74
C THR A 13 3.35 19.92 -5.11
N LYS A 14 4.24 19.84 -6.10
CA LYS A 14 3.90 19.40 -7.45
C LYS A 14 3.53 17.92 -7.47
N GLU A 15 4.28 17.07 -6.76
CA GLU A 15 4.02 15.64 -6.66
C GLU A 15 2.70 15.35 -5.90
N LYS A 16 2.41 16.13 -4.85
CA LYS A 16 1.12 16.06 -4.15
C LYS A 16 -0.04 16.42 -5.08
N GLN A 17 0.09 17.45 -5.90
CA GLN A 17 -0.91 17.82 -6.91
C GLN A 17 -1.10 16.73 -7.98
N ILE A 18 -0.02 16.06 -8.41
CA ILE A 18 -0.09 14.93 -9.32
C ILE A 18 -0.92 13.78 -8.69
N LEU A 19 -0.63 13.42 -7.44
CA LEU A 19 -1.37 12.40 -6.72
C LEU A 19 -2.87 12.76 -6.56
N GLU A 20 -3.17 13.98 -6.17
CA GLU A 20 -4.55 14.47 -6.04
C GLU A 20 -5.31 14.47 -7.37
N LYS A 21 -4.70 15.01 -8.43
CA LYS A 21 -5.27 14.99 -9.78
C LYS A 21 -5.55 13.58 -10.25
N LYS A 22 -4.63 12.66 -9.99
CA LYS A 22 -4.80 11.26 -10.34
C LYS A 22 -5.97 10.63 -9.58
N CYS A 23 -6.07 10.86 -8.27
CA CYS A 23 -7.21 10.38 -7.48
C CYS A 23 -8.57 10.86 -8.00
N LEU A 24 -8.64 12.10 -8.52
CA LEU A 24 -9.87 12.66 -9.05
C LEU A 24 -10.19 12.20 -10.48
N SER A 25 -9.20 11.77 -11.25
CA SER A 25 -9.36 11.40 -12.67
C SER A 25 -9.73 9.94 -12.89
N PHE A 26 -9.84 9.13 -11.83
CA PHE A 26 -10.14 7.70 -11.96
C PHE A 26 -11.52 7.46 -12.57
N THR A 27 -11.53 6.93 -13.77
CA THR A 27 -12.64 6.16 -14.32
C THR A 27 -12.51 4.73 -13.80
N PHE A 28 -13.45 4.35 -12.95
CA PHE A 28 -13.43 3.08 -12.28
C PHE A 28 -13.64 1.92 -13.25
N THR A 29 -12.66 1.07 -13.40
CA THR A 29 -12.90 -0.28 -13.91
C THR A 29 -13.16 -1.17 -12.71
N ASP A 30 -14.39 -1.61 -12.54
CA ASP A 30 -14.79 -2.62 -11.56
C ASP A 30 -14.10 -3.96 -11.92
N ALA A 31 -12.86 -4.12 -11.54
CA ALA A 31 -12.22 -5.42 -11.61
C ALA A 31 -12.51 -6.17 -10.31
N PRO A 32 -13.32 -7.23 -10.33
CA PRO A 32 -13.55 -8.03 -9.15
C PRO A 32 -12.25 -8.72 -8.74
N PHE A 33 -11.83 -8.49 -7.52
CA PHE A 33 -10.71 -9.19 -6.92
C PHE A 33 -11.22 -10.10 -5.81
N LYS A 34 -10.83 -11.38 -5.82
CA LYS A 34 -11.25 -12.32 -4.78
C LYS A 34 -10.13 -12.50 -3.77
N ILE A 35 -10.41 -12.16 -2.51
CA ILE A 35 -9.60 -12.53 -1.36
C ILE A 35 -10.47 -13.40 -0.47
N ASN A 36 -9.98 -14.56 -0.06
CA ASN A 36 -10.68 -15.48 0.85
C ASN A 36 -12.14 -15.81 0.42
N ASN A 37 -12.38 -16.05 -0.86
CA ASN A 37 -13.71 -16.29 -1.45
C ASN A 37 -14.68 -15.10 -1.37
N THR A 38 -14.26 -13.94 -0.90
CA THR A 38 -15.05 -12.71 -0.90
C THR A 38 -14.70 -11.90 -2.14
N THR A 39 -15.71 -11.52 -2.91
CA THR A 39 -15.52 -10.65 -4.07
C THR A 39 -15.41 -9.21 -3.59
N ASN A 40 -14.26 -8.60 -3.77
CA ASN A 40 -13.99 -7.21 -3.48
C ASN A 40 -13.89 -6.42 -4.78
N TYR A 41 -14.53 -5.27 -4.78
CA TYR A 41 -14.46 -4.33 -5.89
C TYR A 41 -13.51 -3.21 -5.47
N TYR A 42 -12.22 -3.38 -5.79
CA TYR A 42 -11.28 -2.27 -5.72
C TYR A 42 -11.26 -1.55 -7.04
N VAL A 43 -11.33 -0.26 -6.97
CA VAL A 43 -10.96 0.52 -8.11
C VAL A 43 -9.47 0.74 -8.06
N ARG A 44 -8.77 0.11 -8.97
CA ARG A 44 -7.32 0.17 -9.07
C ARG A 44 -6.93 0.76 -10.41
N GLU A 45 -5.94 1.62 -10.37
CA GLU A 45 -5.16 1.88 -11.56
C GLU A 45 -3.73 1.38 -11.33
N LEU A 46 -3.28 0.47 -12.18
CA LEU A 46 -1.89 0.08 -12.25
C LEU A 46 -1.11 1.23 -12.87
N ILE A 47 -0.17 1.79 -12.10
CA ILE A 47 0.73 2.81 -12.60
C ILE A 47 1.90 2.11 -13.29
N TYR A 48 1.94 2.22 -14.59
CA TYR A 48 3.03 1.69 -15.38
C TYR A 48 4.29 2.55 -15.22
N ASN A 49 5.45 1.91 -15.29
CA ASN A 49 6.75 2.59 -15.26
C ASN A 49 6.93 3.63 -16.39
N SER A 50 6.06 3.63 -17.40
CA SER A 50 6.04 4.60 -18.50
C SER A 50 5.29 5.90 -18.18
N ASP A 51 4.59 5.99 -17.06
CA ASP A 51 3.95 7.23 -16.63
C ASP A 51 5.00 8.19 -16.06
N ILE A 52 5.45 9.12 -16.92
CA ILE A 52 6.56 10.05 -16.61
C ILE A 52 6.24 10.92 -15.39
N GLU A 53 5.00 11.31 -15.20
CA GLU A 53 4.59 12.14 -14.05
C GLU A 53 4.78 11.39 -12.72
N PHE A 54 4.66 10.07 -12.73
CA PHE A 54 4.80 9.22 -11.55
C PHE A 54 6.22 8.73 -11.27
N GLN A 55 7.17 8.88 -12.21
CA GLN A 55 8.53 8.35 -12.04
C GLN A 55 9.24 8.91 -10.81
N THR A 56 9.05 10.20 -10.52
CA THR A 56 9.67 10.85 -9.36
C THR A 56 9.07 10.30 -8.06
N ILE A 57 7.74 10.14 -8.02
CA ILE A 57 7.00 9.57 -6.88
C ILE A 57 7.47 8.14 -6.63
N ILE A 58 7.51 7.29 -7.65
CA ILE A 58 7.99 5.91 -7.57
C ILE A 58 9.44 5.87 -7.06
N SER A 59 10.31 6.72 -7.59
CA SER A 59 11.71 6.78 -7.19
C SER A 59 11.87 7.16 -5.71
N LYS A 60 11.10 8.13 -5.21
CA LYS A 60 11.13 8.54 -3.80
C LYS A 60 10.67 7.42 -2.88
N VAL A 61 9.57 6.72 -3.20
CA VAL A 61 9.08 5.58 -2.40
C VAL A 61 10.10 4.43 -2.44
N ASN A 62 10.67 4.11 -3.61
CA ASN A 62 11.72 3.10 -3.74
C ASN A 62 12.93 3.43 -2.86
N ASN A 63 13.33 4.70 -2.80
CA ASN A 63 14.43 5.14 -1.95
C ASN A 63 14.09 5.01 -0.45
N CYS A 64 12.84 5.27 -0.04
CA CYS A 64 12.41 5.00 1.34
C CYS A 64 12.55 3.52 1.66
N VAL A 65 12.05 2.64 0.81
CA VAL A 65 12.15 1.18 1.02
C VAL A 65 13.60 0.71 1.07
N LYS A 66 14.47 1.20 0.18
CA LYS A 66 15.91 0.87 0.19
C LYS A 66 16.65 1.31 1.45
N LYS A 67 16.19 2.38 2.12
CA LYS A 67 16.77 2.82 3.40
C LYS A 67 16.49 1.85 4.56
N LEU A 68 15.46 1.02 4.48
CA LEU A 68 15.09 0.07 5.53
C LEU A 68 16.14 -1.02 5.72
N SER A 69 16.84 -1.39 4.64
CA SER A 69 17.97 -2.32 4.71
C SER A 69 18.88 -2.17 3.49
N LYS A 70 20.19 -2.10 3.72
CA LYS A 70 21.21 -2.09 2.66
C LYS A 70 21.21 -3.39 1.83
N SER A 71 20.56 -4.45 2.31
CA SER A 71 20.47 -5.74 1.62
C SER A 71 19.24 -5.85 0.70
N ILE A 72 18.36 -4.85 0.68
CA ILE A 72 17.19 -4.84 -0.19
C ILE A 72 17.63 -4.53 -1.61
N ASP A 73 17.43 -5.50 -2.49
CA ASP A 73 17.58 -5.38 -3.93
C ASP A 73 16.22 -5.64 -4.57
N ILE A 74 15.60 -4.56 -5.12
CA ILE A 74 14.25 -4.61 -5.67
C ILE A 74 14.30 -5.28 -7.03
N GLU A 75 13.68 -6.46 -7.16
CA GLU A 75 13.50 -7.17 -8.42
C GLU A 75 12.36 -6.57 -9.23
N SER A 76 11.22 -6.36 -8.56
CA SER A 76 10.03 -5.79 -9.19
C SER A 76 9.15 -5.06 -8.15
N ALA A 77 8.35 -4.12 -8.66
CA ALA A 77 7.31 -3.47 -7.88
C ALA A 77 6.05 -3.29 -8.73
N SER A 78 4.90 -3.66 -8.16
CA SER A 78 3.59 -3.28 -8.70
C SER A 78 3.07 -2.08 -7.93
N VAL A 79 2.70 -1.02 -8.65
CA VAL A 79 2.26 0.26 -8.06
C VAL A 79 0.80 0.49 -8.38
N TRP A 80 0.00 0.77 -7.35
CA TRP A 80 -1.43 0.93 -7.46
C TRP A 80 -1.88 2.19 -6.72
N ILE A 81 -2.87 2.91 -7.26
CA ILE A 81 -3.73 3.76 -6.46
C ILE A 81 -5.06 3.02 -6.30
N ASN A 82 -5.50 2.86 -5.06
CA ASN A 82 -6.78 2.24 -4.74
C ASN A 82 -7.76 3.33 -4.30
N LYS A 83 -8.97 3.29 -4.83
CA LYS A 83 -10.12 4.00 -4.29
C LYS A 83 -11.06 3.00 -3.65
N VAL A 84 -11.47 3.24 -2.44
CA VAL A 84 -12.36 2.38 -1.67
C VAL A 84 -13.49 3.22 -1.08
N THR A 85 -14.71 2.72 -1.21
CA THR A 85 -15.93 3.34 -0.69
C THR A 85 -16.73 2.32 0.13
N LYS A 86 -17.72 2.79 0.86
CA LYS A 86 -18.68 1.90 1.56
C LYS A 86 -19.30 0.82 0.64
N LYS A 87 -19.49 1.13 -0.65
CA LYS A 87 -20.10 0.20 -1.62
C LYS A 87 -19.13 -0.85 -2.13
N THR A 88 -17.83 -0.52 -2.16
CA THR A 88 -16.80 -1.34 -2.82
C THR A 88 -15.95 -2.15 -1.84
N ASN A 89 -16.07 -1.92 -0.54
CA ASN A 89 -15.25 -2.58 0.46
C ASN A 89 -16.08 -3.48 1.37
N LYS A 90 -15.75 -4.77 1.35
CA LYS A 90 -16.16 -5.73 2.38
C LYS A 90 -14.93 -6.05 3.24
N ASP A 91 -15.16 -6.47 4.48
CA ASP A 91 -14.07 -6.92 5.36
C ASP A 91 -13.46 -8.22 4.78
N ASP A 92 -12.23 -8.12 4.28
CA ASP A 92 -11.51 -9.25 3.68
C ASP A 92 -10.95 -10.23 4.72
N GLY A 93 -11.08 -9.86 6.00
CA GLY A 93 -10.42 -10.58 7.08
C GLY A 93 -8.90 -10.41 7.08
N PHE A 94 -8.27 -11.01 8.09
CA PHE A 94 -6.80 -11.01 8.17
C PHE A 94 -6.20 -11.89 7.08
N HIS A 95 -5.21 -11.34 6.37
CA HIS A 95 -4.46 -12.02 5.33
C HIS A 95 -2.97 -11.63 5.38
N LYS A 96 -2.17 -12.29 4.59
CA LYS A 96 -0.77 -11.96 4.34
C LYS A 96 -0.58 -11.70 2.86
N ASP A 97 0.21 -10.68 2.52
CA ASP A 97 0.55 -10.42 1.12
C ASP A 97 1.51 -11.48 0.55
N ILE A 98 1.42 -11.70 -0.75
CA ILE A 98 2.34 -12.59 -1.47
C ILE A 98 3.68 -11.90 -1.70
N SER A 99 3.68 -10.57 -1.87
CA SER A 99 4.87 -9.75 -2.06
C SER A 99 5.78 -9.77 -0.84
N ASP A 100 7.09 -9.66 -1.04
CA ASP A 100 8.05 -9.67 0.06
C ASP A 100 7.89 -8.49 1.01
N LEU A 101 7.41 -7.33 0.49
CA LEU A 101 7.11 -6.13 1.25
C LEU A 101 5.99 -5.35 0.57
N THR A 102 5.09 -4.80 1.39
CA THR A 102 4.04 -3.88 0.98
C THR A 102 4.26 -2.52 1.62
N PHE A 103 4.24 -1.48 0.81
CA PHE A 103 4.16 -0.09 1.24
C PHE A 103 2.76 0.43 0.91
N LEU A 104 2.02 0.86 1.91
CA LEU A 104 0.71 1.50 1.77
C LEU A 104 0.81 2.93 2.32
N MET A 105 0.33 3.92 1.57
CA MET A 105 0.21 5.31 2.04
C MET A 105 -1.20 5.81 1.83
N TYR A 106 -1.80 6.43 2.85
CA TYR A 106 -3.07 7.12 2.71
C TYR A 106 -2.89 8.43 1.96
N LEU A 107 -3.71 8.68 0.95
CA LEU A 107 -3.65 9.91 0.14
C LEU A 107 -4.66 10.97 0.59
N ASN A 108 -5.61 10.59 1.42
CA ASN A 108 -6.60 11.48 2.04
C ASN A 108 -7.00 10.97 3.43
N GLU A 109 -7.80 11.75 4.15
CA GLU A 109 -8.28 11.41 5.50
C GLU A 109 -9.76 11.79 5.74
N GLU A 110 -10.43 12.35 4.72
CA GLU A 110 -11.83 12.78 4.79
C GLU A 110 -12.80 11.61 4.56
N PHE A 111 -12.67 10.56 5.39
CA PHE A 111 -13.53 9.38 5.41
C PHE A 111 -13.58 8.76 6.81
N THR A 112 -14.51 7.85 7.06
CA THR A 112 -14.59 7.10 8.31
C THR A 112 -14.43 5.60 8.07
N GLY A 113 -13.86 4.90 9.06
CA GLY A 113 -13.43 3.52 8.88
C GLY A 113 -12.10 3.44 8.13
N GLY A 114 -11.83 2.33 7.46
CA GLY A 114 -10.64 2.15 6.62
C GLY A 114 -9.32 2.08 7.39
N GLU A 115 -9.36 1.83 8.70
CA GLU A 115 -8.15 1.65 9.51
C GLU A 115 -7.38 0.42 9.06
N TYR A 116 -6.06 0.51 9.14
CA TYR A 116 -5.18 -0.63 8.97
C TYR A 116 -5.02 -1.37 10.29
N GLU A 117 -5.35 -2.65 10.31
CA GLU A 117 -5.24 -3.50 11.49
C GLU A 117 -4.22 -4.61 11.21
N TYR A 118 -3.32 -4.86 12.15
CA TYR A 118 -2.30 -5.88 12.03
C TYR A 118 -2.10 -6.64 13.33
N VAL A 119 -1.52 -7.85 13.23
CA VAL A 119 -1.12 -8.64 14.39
C VAL A 119 0.36 -8.39 14.70
N GLU A 120 0.63 -7.85 15.88
CA GLU A 120 1.99 -7.60 16.35
C GLU A 120 2.75 -8.93 16.55
N PRO A 121 3.88 -9.16 15.86
CA PRO A 121 4.54 -10.47 15.88
C PRO A 121 5.04 -10.94 17.24
N LYS A 122 5.34 -10.01 18.15
CA LYS A 122 5.90 -10.36 19.47
C LYS A 122 4.83 -10.68 20.51
N THR A 123 3.73 -9.99 20.44
CA THR A 123 2.67 -10.06 21.48
C THR A 123 1.42 -10.78 20.99
N GLU A 124 1.32 -11.02 19.67
CA GLU A 124 0.14 -11.54 18.99
C GLU A 124 -1.12 -10.67 19.16
N ASN A 125 -0.95 -9.47 19.73
CA ASN A 125 -2.03 -8.52 19.90
C ASN A 125 -2.38 -7.81 18.60
N LYS A 126 -3.66 -7.52 18.42
CA LYS A 126 -4.12 -6.70 17.31
C LYS A 126 -3.81 -5.22 17.58
N GLN A 127 -3.24 -4.57 16.60
CA GLN A 127 -2.92 -3.15 16.63
C GLN A 127 -3.69 -2.44 15.51
N ILE A 128 -4.07 -1.18 15.74
CA ILE A 128 -4.85 -0.39 14.80
C ILE A 128 -4.07 0.87 14.45
N VAL A 129 -3.91 1.12 13.15
CA VAL A 129 -3.36 2.36 12.61
C VAL A 129 -4.52 3.18 12.05
N LYS A 130 -4.76 4.34 12.62
CA LYS A 130 -5.77 5.27 12.12
C LYS A 130 -5.28 5.95 10.85
N PRO A 131 -6.12 6.08 9.81
CA PRO A 131 -5.78 6.82 8.61
C PRO A 131 -5.40 8.27 8.93
N LYS A 132 -4.35 8.74 8.27
CA LYS A 132 -3.94 10.15 8.22
C LYS A 132 -3.33 10.39 6.84
N LYS A 133 -3.62 11.53 6.23
CA LYS A 133 -3.06 11.87 4.92
C LYS A 133 -1.53 11.80 4.96
N TYR A 134 -0.93 11.08 4.02
CA TYR A 134 0.50 10.76 3.89
C TYR A 134 1.10 9.88 5.00
N LEU A 135 0.30 9.32 5.90
CA LEU A 135 0.77 8.25 6.78
C LEU A 135 0.99 6.99 5.95
N SER A 136 2.16 6.39 6.09
CA SER A 136 2.47 5.10 5.46
C SER A 136 2.55 3.97 6.47
N VAL A 137 2.19 2.79 6.01
CA VAL A 137 2.36 1.50 6.69
C VAL A 137 3.19 0.60 5.79
N ILE A 138 4.32 0.14 6.28
CA ILE A 138 5.22 -0.76 5.57
C ILE A 138 5.25 -2.09 6.29
N THR A 139 4.87 -3.16 5.58
CA THR A 139 4.80 -4.50 6.15
C THR A 139 5.52 -5.51 5.27
N ASN A 140 6.17 -6.50 5.89
CA ASN A 140 6.63 -7.67 5.15
C ASN A 140 5.53 -8.75 5.09
N LYS A 141 5.68 -9.71 4.21
CA LYS A 141 4.74 -10.81 3.95
C LYS A 141 4.34 -11.65 5.16
N ASP A 142 5.11 -11.58 6.27
CA ASP A 142 4.83 -12.41 7.44
C ASP A 142 3.79 -11.81 8.39
N ILE A 143 3.45 -10.53 8.22
CA ILE A 143 2.53 -9.81 9.09
C ILE A 143 1.09 -10.04 8.65
N PRO A 144 0.28 -10.75 9.45
CA PRO A 144 -1.15 -10.81 9.23
C PRO A 144 -1.77 -9.43 9.42
N HIS A 145 -2.51 -8.97 8.43
CA HIS A 145 -3.14 -7.65 8.45
C HIS A 145 -4.45 -7.64 7.68
N ARG A 146 -5.21 -6.59 7.88
CA ARG A 146 -6.39 -6.26 7.08
C ARG A 146 -6.60 -4.75 7.04
N VAL A 147 -7.39 -4.30 6.09
CA VAL A 147 -7.94 -2.95 6.09
C VAL A 147 -9.42 -3.04 6.39
N LYS A 148 -9.87 -2.32 7.43
CA LYS A 148 -11.28 -2.29 7.81
C LYS A 148 -12.13 -1.63 6.73
N PRO A 149 -13.42 -1.94 6.68
CA PRO A 149 -14.36 -1.30 5.78
C PRO A 149 -14.37 0.23 5.93
N VAL A 150 -14.51 0.94 4.80
CA VAL A 150 -14.86 2.35 4.77
C VAL A 150 -16.35 2.46 5.09
N LEU A 151 -16.69 3.24 6.12
CA LEU A 151 -18.05 3.38 6.60
C LEU A 151 -18.76 4.57 5.95
N ASP A 152 -18.00 5.64 5.64
CA ASP A 152 -18.47 6.82 4.94
C ASP A 152 -17.32 7.52 4.22
N GLY A 153 -17.62 8.23 3.12
CA GLY A 153 -16.63 8.89 2.29
C GLY A 153 -15.91 7.96 1.33
N GLU A 154 -14.77 8.42 0.84
CA GLU A 154 -13.91 7.72 -0.12
C GLU A 154 -12.47 7.69 0.39
N ARG A 155 -11.86 6.51 0.47
CA ARG A 155 -10.45 6.34 0.82
C ARG A 155 -9.62 6.15 -0.43
N TYR A 156 -8.57 6.95 -0.56
CA TYR A 156 -7.54 6.78 -1.56
C TYR A 156 -6.23 6.34 -0.91
N SER A 157 -5.56 5.36 -1.50
CA SER A 157 -4.26 4.89 -1.02
C SER A 157 -3.33 4.55 -2.17
N LEU A 158 -2.07 4.95 -2.05
CA LEU A 158 -0.96 4.55 -2.91
C LEU A 158 -0.35 3.28 -2.33
N VAL A 159 -0.26 2.23 -3.13
CA VAL A 159 0.23 0.92 -2.68
C VAL A 159 1.30 0.41 -3.61
N PHE A 160 2.41 -0.04 -3.03
CA PHE A 160 3.49 -0.74 -3.72
C PHE A 160 3.60 -2.16 -3.16
N PHE A 161 3.64 -3.12 -4.05
CA PHE A 161 3.96 -4.52 -3.74
C PHE A 161 5.34 -4.83 -4.30
N TYR A 162 6.31 -5.07 -3.43
CA TYR A 162 7.71 -5.31 -3.79
C TYR A 162 8.07 -6.79 -3.73
N ASN A 163 8.81 -7.24 -4.73
CA ASN A 163 9.54 -8.50 -4.69
C ASN A 163 11.04 -8.19 -4.71
N PHE A 164 11.82 -8.94 -3.94
CA PHE A 164 13.24 -8.74 -3.79
C PHE A 164 14.03 -9.86 -4.48
N VAL A 165 15.19 -9.50 -5.02
CA VAL A 165 16.12 -10.48 -5.58
C VAL A 165 16.50 -11.48 -4.49
N LYS A 166 16.20 -12.74 -4.71
CA LYS A 166 16.62 -13.83 -3.82
C LYS A 166 18.11 -14.08 -4.03
N LYS A 167 18.95 -13.60 -3.13
CA LYS A 167 20.36 -13.96 -3.12
C LYS A 167 20.45 -15.46 -2.86
N ASN A 168 20.82 -16.24 -3.89
CA ASN A 168 21.11 -17.65 -3.71
C ASN A 168 22.18 -17.76 -2.61
N LYS A 169 21.84 -18.40 -1.49
CA LYS A 169 22.85 -18.90 -0.57
C LYS A 169 23.71 -19.84 -1.42
N LYS A 170 24.90 -19.37 -1.86
CA LYS A 170 25.90 -20.29 -2.39
C LYS A 170 26.12 -21.33 -1.31
N THR A 171 25.68 -22.54 -1.58
CA THR A 171 26.06 -23.71 -0.80
C THR A 171 27.57 -23.72 -0.86
N LEU A 172 28.25 -23.36 0.23
CA LEU A 172 29.66 -23.64 0.39
C LEU A 172 29.73 -25.16 0.53
N LEU A 173 30.14 -25.80 -0.59
CA LEU A 173 30.64 -27.18 -0.58
C LEU A 173 32.04 -27.21 0.03
#